data_7f9fb6b14ac75c635a8aab1c53bef1cb
#
_entry.id   7f9fb6b14ac75c635a8aab1c53bef1cb
#
_cell.length_a   1.000
_cell.length_b   1.000
_cell.length_c   1.000
_cell.angle_alpha   90.00
_cell.angle_beta   90.00
_cell.angle_gamma   90.00
#
_symmetry.space_group_name_H-M   'P 1'
#
loop_
_entity.id
_entity.type
_entity.pdbx_description
1 polymer ?
#
loop_
_entity_poly.entity_id
_entity_poly.type
_entity_poly.pdbx_seq_one_letter_code
_entity_poly.pdbx_strand_id
1 'polypeptide(L)'
;MLEAEHLRFTHPGATRHFDLSFAARPGEITAVSGQSGAGKSTLLGLIAGFLQPQSGRLALDGRDLLPLPPEQRPISILFQSETLFEHLSAQQNLALGLPRGATEQQSKIAAALNEVGLPGVLRQRADTLSGGEKQRVALARTLLRDRPVLLLDEPFSALDDDTRATTRTLVRDLTLKHRWATVLVTHHADDIAAIADRVYVLQGGTLRAQP
;
A
#
# COMPACT_ATOMS: atom_id res chain seq x y z
N MET A 1 7.46 -11.93 7.07
CA MET A 1 7.16 -10.81 7.98
C MET A 1 8.04 -9.63 7.59
N LEU A 2 7.44 -8.44 7.44
CA LEU A 2 8.18 -7.18 7.26
C LEU A 2 8.53 -6.60 8.63
N GLU A 3 9.81 -6.28 8.86
CA GLU A 3 10.32 -5.79 10.13
C GLU A 3 11.18 -4.56 9.92
N ALA A 4 10.93 -3.54 10.73
CA ALA A 4 11.76 -2.35 10.82
C ALA A 4 12.27 -2.20 12.26
N GLU A 5 13.56 -2.03 12.41
CA GLU A 5 14.24 -1.87 13.69
C GLU A 5 15.05 -0.57 13.66
N HIS A 6 14.64 0.39 14.50
CA HIS A 6 15.31 1.67 14.64
C HIS A 6 15.68 2.35 13.33
N LEU A 7 14.72 2.38 12.36
CA LEU A 7 14.91 3.16 11.13
C LEU A 7 14.98 4.64 11.47
N ARG A 8 16.20 5.17 11.50
CA ARG A 8 16.46 6.58 11.82
C ARG A 8 16.54 7.41 10.57
N PHE A 9 15.82 8.51 10.57
CA PHE A 9 15.77 9.42 9.43
C PHE A 9 15.49 10.85 9.88
N THR A 10 16.08 11.81 9.17
CA THR A 10 15.82 13.24 9.33
C THR A 10 15.79 13.84 7.93
N HIS A 11 14.72 14.55 7.58
CA HIS A 11 14.67 15.29 6.33
C HIS A 11 15.75 16.39 6.31
N PRO A 12 16.41 16.64 5.17
CA PRO A 12 17.37 17.72 5.05
C PRO A 12 16.76 19.07 5.50
N GLY A 13 17.43 19.75 6.42
CA GLY A 13 16.98 21.03 6.96
C GLY A 13 15.83 20.96 7.99
N ALA A 14 15.34 19.78 8.33
CA ALA A 14 14.32 19.62 9.37
C ALA A 14 14.93 19.32 10.74
N THR A 15 14.20 19.71 11.80
CA THR A 15 14.56 19.43 13.20
C THR A 15 13.94 18.15 13.73
N ARG A 16 12.91 17.60 13.01
CA ARG A 16 12.23 16.39 13.44
C ARG A 16 13.06 15.16 13.08
N HIS A 17 13.38 14.37 14.08
CA HIS A 17 14.03 13.07 13.95
C HIS A 17 12.99 11.95 13.99
N PHE A 18 13.17 10.94 13.15
CA PHE A 18 12.40 9.72 13.16
C PHE A 18 13.24 8.56 13.68
N ASP A 19 12.66 7.74 14.57
CA ASP A 19 13.19 6.45 15.01
C ASP A 19 12.01 5.46 15.00
N LEU A 20 11.93 4.67 13.93
CA LEU A 20 10.74 3.90 13.60
C LEU A 20 11.03 2.40 13.72
N SER A 21 10.29 1.74 14.63
CA SER A 21 10.31 0.29 14.80
C SER A 21 8.91 -0.27 14.72
N PHE A 22 8.67 -1.25 13.86
CA PHE A 22 7.38 -1.94 13.72
C PHE A 22 7.55 -3.31 13.07
N ALA A 23 6.49 -4.12 13.11
CA ALA A 23 6.40 -5.38 12.39
C ALA A 23 5.03 -5.52 11.72
N ALA A 24 5.02 -6.00 10.46
CA ALA A 24 3.82 -6.36 9.73
C ALA A 24 3.90 -7.83 9.29
N ARG A 25 2.88 -8.62 9.65
CA ARG A 25 2.85 -10.05 9.40
C ARG A 25 2.11 -10.40 8.11
N PRO A 26 2.48 -11.49 7.44
CA PRO A 26 1.73 -11.99 6.28
C PRO A 26 0.28 -12.32 6.66
N GLY A 27 -0.67 -11.85 5.85
CA GLY A 27 -2.12 -12.02 6.07
C GLY A 27 -2.71 -11.08 7.10
N GLU A 28 -1.93 -10.13 7.67
CA GLU A 28 -2.41 -9.13 8.63
C GLU A 28 -2.34 -7.71 8.03
N ILE A 29 -3.26 -6.87 8.46
CA ILE A 29 -3.26 -5.43 8.19
C ILE A 29 -2.71 -4.71 9.43
N THR A 30 -1.53 -4.13 9.28
CA THR A 30 -0.90 -3.27 10.28
C THR A 30 -1.22 -1.82 9.99
N ALA A 31 -2.08 -1.20 10.79
CA ALA A 31 -2.41 0.21 10.64
C ALA A 31 -1.39 1.11 11.33
N VAL A 32 -1.06 2.22 10.69
CA VAL A 32 -0.27 3.31 11.27
C VAL A 32 -1.11 4.57 11.26
N SER A 33 -1.55 4.99 12.45
CA SER A 33 -2.30 6.22 12.67
C SER A 33 -1.39 7.38 13.07
N GLY A 34 -1.89 8.59 12.94
CA GLY A 34 -1.19 9.79 13.36
C GLY A 34 -1.77 11.03 12.72
N GLN A 35 -1.56 12.18 13.34
CA GLN A 35 -2.03 13.47 12.82
C GLN A 35 -1.45 13.76 11.42
N SER A 36 -2.10 14.67 10.68
CA SER A 36 -1.52 15.18 9.44
C SER A 36 -0.12 15.78 9.71
N GLY A 37 0.85 15.48 8.86
CA GLY A 37 2.23 15.90 9.06
C GLY A 37 3.01 15.12 10.13
N ALA A 38 2.46 14.05 10.73
CA ALA A 38 3.19 13.22 11.70
C ALA A 38 4.40 12.48 11.11
N GLY A 39 4.44 12.30 9.77
CA GLY A 39 5.50 11.58 9.06
C GLY A 39 5.08 10.23 8.51
N LYS A 40 3.78 9.99 8.36
CA LYS A 40 3.25 8.72 7.82
C LYS A 40 3.78 8.42 6.41
N SER A 41 3.80 9.42 5.52
CA SER A 41 4.37 9.28 4.18
C SER A 41 5.90 9.12 4.21
N THR A 42 6.59 9.66 5.24
CA THR A 42 8.01 9.39 5.48
C THR A 42 8.26 7.91 5.78
N LEU A 43 7.43 7.30 6.64
CA LEU A 43 7.49 5.86 6.93
C LEU A 43 7.31 5.05 5.63
N LEU A 44 6.26 5.34 4.85
CA LEU A 44 6.04 4.63 3.58
C LEU A 44 7.20 4.83 2.60
N GLY A 45 7.75 6.05 2.51
CA GLY A 45 8.91 6.36 1.68
C GLY A 45 10.16 5.59 2.07
N LEU A 46 10.41 5.39 3.37
CA LEU A 46 11.51 4.58 3.89
C LEU A 46 11.32 3.09 3.56
N ILE A 47 10.11 2.56 3.75
CA ILE A 47 9.79 1.16 3.44
C ILE A 47 9.91 0.93 1.92
N ALA A 48 9.33 1.79 1.10
CA ALA A 48 9.33 1.67 -0.35
C ALA A 48 10.71 1.94 -1.00
N GLY A 49 11.64 2.60 -0.28
CA GLY A 49 12.99 2.90 -0.76
C GLY A 49 13.12 4.25 -1.46
N PHE A 50 12.10 5.09 -1.43
CA PHE A 50 12.17 6.47 -1.93
C PHE A 50 13.00 7.38 -1.00
N LEU A 51 13.11 6.99 0.27
CA LEU A 51 13.96 7.64 1.27
C LEU A 51 14.96 6.62 1.82
N GLN A 52 16.19 7.06 2.08
CA GLN A 52 17.23 6.24 2.67
C GLN A 52 17.38 6.58 4.14
N PRO A 53 17.25 5.62 5.06
CA PRO A 53 17.49 5.87 6.49
C PRO A 53 18.98 6.12 6.73
N GLN A 54 19.27 6.87 7.79
CA GLN A 54 20.64 7.13 8.25
C GLN A 54 21.23 5.91 8.97
N SER A 55 20.38 5.13 9.64
CA SER A 55 20.72 3.89 10.32
C SER A 55 19.49 3.04 10.59
N GLY A 56 19.68 1.83 11.08
CA GLY A 56 18.62 0.88 11.41
C GLY A 56 18.58 -0.29 10.43
N ARG A 57 17.52 -1.10 10.54
CA ARG A 57 17.32 -2.29 9.71
C ARG A 57 15.91 -2.32 9.15
N LEU A 58 15.77 -2.70 7.89
CA LEU A 58 14.49 -3.03 7.26
C LEU A 58 14.63 -4.37 6.55
N ALA A 59 13.86 -5.36 6.99
CA ALA A 59 13.96 -6.71 6.44
C ALA A 59 12.59 -7.30 6.12
N LEU A 60 12.54 -8.15 5.10
CA LEU A 60 11.41 -9.01 4.79
C LEU A 60 11.87 -10.47 4.90
N ASP A 61 11.26 -11.22 5.81
CA ASP A 61 11.62 -12.61 6.11
C ASP A 61 13.14 -12.81 6.31
N GLY A 62 13.74 -11.87 7.06
CA GLY A 62 15.17 -11.86 7.36
C GLY A 62 16.07 -11.26 6.27
N ARG A 63 15.58 -11.06 5.04
CA ARG A 63 16.35 -10.45 3.95
C ARG A 63 16.35 -8.93 4.09
N ASP A 64 17.53 -8.33 4.13
CA ASP A 64 17.69 -6.87 4.17
C ASP A 64 17.17 -6.21 2.88
N LEU A 65 16.33 -5.18 3.04
CA LEU A 65 15.77 -4.40 1.94
C LEU A 65 16.49 -3.06 1.73
N LEU A 66 17.31 -2.61 2.65
CA LEU A 66 17.95 -1.28 2.56
C LEU A 66 18.87 -1.12 1.35
N PRO A 67 19.66 -2.15 0.93
CA PRO A 67 20.49 -2.05 -0.26
C PRO A 67 19.71 -2.04 -1.58
N LEU A 68 18.42 -2.42 -1.55
CA LEU A 68 17.62 -2.54 -2.77
C LEU A 68 16.99 -1.19 -3.15
N PRO A 69 17.12 -0.78 -4.43
CA PRO A 69 16.38 0.37 -4.95
C PRO A 69 14.87 0.07 -5.00
N PRO A 70 13.99 1.09 -5.09
CA PRO A 70 12.53 0.93 -4.99
C PRO A 70 11.94 -0.13 -5.94
N GLU A 71 12.40 -0.18 -7.17
CA GLU A 71 11.90 -1.10 -8.20
C GLU A 71 12.25 -2.57 -7.94
N GLN A 72 13.28 -2.83 -7.12
CA GLN A 72 13.73 -4.18 -6.76
C GLN A 72 13.15 -4.63 -5.40
N ARG A 73 12.57 -3.72 -4.61
CA ARG A 73 11.93 -4.11 -3.35
C ARG A 73 10.68 -4.94 -3.63
N PRO A 74 10.43 -5.99 -2.86
CA PRO A 74 9.25 -6.85 -3.00
C PRO A 74 8.00 -6.18 -2.41
N ILE A 75 7.72 -4.95 -2.84
CA ILE A 75 6.71 -4.06 -2.28
C ILE A 75 5.85 -3.49 -3.40
N SER A 76 4.54 -3.47 -3.18
CA SER A 76 3.58 -2.66 -3.94
C SER A 76 3.09 -1.51 -3.08
N ILE A 77 2.88 -0.34 -3.67
CA ILE A 77 2.34 0.82 -2.98
C ILE A 77 1.14 1.38 -3.74
N LEU A 78 0.10 1.73 -3.01
CA LEU A 78 -1.07 2.46 -3.46
C LEU A 78 -1.08 3.81 -2.77
N PHE A 79 -0.87 4.87 -3.53
CA PHE A 79 -0.89 6.24 -3.04
C PHE A 79 -2.31 6.79 -2.90
N GLN A 80 -2.47 7.82 -2.09
CA GLN A 80 -3.74 8.52 -1.85
C GLN A 80 -4.31 9.14 -3.12
N SER A 81 -3.46 9.70 -3.99
CA SER A 81 -3.84 10.36 -5.24
C SER A 81 -3.15 9.73 -6.45
N GLU A 82 -3.69 9.98 -7.64
CA GLU A 82 -3.08 9.62 -8.93
C GLU A 82 -2.76 8.13 -9.08
N THR A 83 -3.71 7.29 -8.70
CA THR A 83 -3.51 5.84 -8.74
C THR A 83 -3.50 5.27 -10.16
N LEU A 84 -4.17 5.92 -11.12
CA LEU A 84 -4.28 5.48 -12.52
C LEU A 84 -3.87 6.58 -13.48
N PHE A 85 -3.34 6.17 -14.64
CA PHE A 85 -3.14 7.05 -15.78
C PHE A 85 -4.48 7.29 -16.47
N GLU A 86 -5.05 8.47 -16.32
CA GLU A 86 -6.42 8.80 -16.75
C GLU A 86 -6.66 8.64 -18.26
N HIS A 87 -5.64 8.92 -19.07
CA HIS A 87 -5.71 8.78 -20.53
C HIS A 87 -5.64 7.33 -21.02
N LEU A 88 -5.31 6.38 -20.16
CA LEU A 88 -5.24 4.95 -20.47
C LEU A 88 -6.53 4.24 -20.06
N SER A 89 -6.83 3.13 -20.75
CA SER A 89 -7.90 2.22 -20.33
C SER A 89 -7.53 1.46 -19.06
N ALA A 90 -8.51 0.84 -18.38
CA ALA A 90 -8.27 -0.04 -17.26
C ALA A 90 -7.28 -1.17 -17.62
N GLN A 91 -7.45 -1.81 -18.80
CA GLN A 91 -6.53 -2.82 -19.31
C GLN A 91 -5.08 -2.31 -19.42
N GLN A 92 -4.90 -1.11 -19.99
CA GLN A 92 -3.59 -0.51 -20.17
C GLN A 92 -2.94 -0.16 -18.83
N ASN A 93 -3.72 0.38 -17.87
CA ASN A 93 -3.27 0.63 -16.50
C ASN A 93 -2.81 -0.66 -15.80
N LEU A 94 -3.59 -1.73 -15.95
CA LEU A 94 -3.28 -3.03 -15.35
C LEU A 94 -2.04 -3.67 -15.98
N ALA A 95 -1.85 -3.52 -17.29
CA ALA A 95 -0.67 -4.03 -17.98
C ALA A 95 0.65 -3.46 -17.41
N LEU A 96 0.62 -2.24 -16.85
CA LEU A 96 1.78 -1.65 -16.16
C LEU A 96 2.16 -2.38 -14.86
N GLY A 97 1.23 -3.16 -14.28
CA GLY A 97 1.49 -4.00 -13.12
C GLY A 97 2.22 -5.32 -13.47
N LEU A 98 2.17 -5.74 -14.71
CA LEU A 98 2.77 -7.01 -15.14
C LEU A 98 4.30 -6.90 -15.30
N PRO A 99 5.04 -7.96 -15.00
CA PRO A 99 6.46 -8.05 -15.34
C PRO A 99 6.69 -7.91 -16.84
N ARG A 100 7.84 -7.35 -17.23
CA ARG A 100 8.24 -7.29 -18.65
C ARG A 100 8.30 -8.71 -19.23
N GLY A 101 7.68 -8.91 -20.41
CA GLY A 101 7.65 -10.20 -21.07
C GLY A 101 6.68 -11.22 -20.47
N ALA A 102 5.77 -10.79 -19.58
CA ALA A 102 4.74 -11.68 -19.05
C ALA A 102 3.91 -12.30 -20.18
N THR A 103 3.72 -13.62 -20.11
CA THR A 103 2.81 -14.38 -20.98
C THR A 103 1.38 -14.28 -20.44
N GLU A 104 0.39 -14.55 -21.29
CA GLU A 104 -1.03 -14.60 -20.92
C GLU A 104 -1.55 -13.30 -20.27
N GLN A 105 -1.04 -12.15 -20.73
CA GLN A 105 -1.38 -10.86 -20.13
C GLN A 105 -2.88 -10.60 -20.03
N GLN A 106 -3.64 -10.89 -21.10
CA GLN A 106 -5.08 -10.66 -21.11
C GLN A 106 -5.83 -11.51 -20.08
N SER A 107 -5.46 -12.77 -19.95
CA SER A 107 -6.06 -13.69 -18.97
C SER A 107 -5.76 -13.23 -17.53
N LYS A 108 -4.53 -12.85 -17.25
CA LYS A 108 -4.12 -12.34 -15.92
C LYS A 108 -4.84 -11.03 -15.56
N ILE A 109 -4.96 -10.11 -16.52
CA ILE A 109 -5.68 -8.84 -16.32
C ILE A 109 -7.17 -9.10 -16.07
N ALA A 110 -7.79 -9.99 -16.86
CA ALA A 110 -9.20 -10.33 -16.68
C ALA A 110 -9.43 -10.99 -15.30
N ALA A 111 -8.55 -11.89 -14.89
CA ALA A 111 -8.62 -12.53 -13.56
C ALA A 111 -8.49 -11.48 -12.43
N ALA A 112 -7.55 -10.55 -12.53
CA ALA A 112 -7.36 -9.48 -11.54
C ALA A 112 -8.59 -8.55 -11.46
N LEU A 113 -9.22 -8.19 -12.59
CA LEU A 113 -10.45 -7.41 -12.59
C LEU A 113 -11.64 -8.16 -11.97
N ASN A 114 -11.76 -9.46 -12.25
CA ASN A 114 -12.79 -10.30 -11.62
C ASN A 114 -12.60 -10.34 -10.10
N GLU A 115 -11.38 -10.45 -9.64
CA GLU A 115 -11.05 -10.52 -8.20
C GLU A 115 -11.42 -9.26 -7.44
N VAL A 116 -11.33 -8.09 -8.09
CA VAL A 116 -11.78 -6.83 -7.50
C VAL A 116 -13.25 -6.48 -7.82
N GLY A 117 -14.01 -7.41 -8.40
CA GLY A 117 -15.43 -7.24 -8.71
C GLY A 117 -15.72 -6.28 -9.87
N LEU A 118 -14.82 -6.14 -10.86
CA LEU A 118 -14.93 -5.23 -11.98
C LEU A 118 -14.74 -5.92 -13.35
N PRO A 119 -15.45 -7.01 -13.67
CA PRO A 119 -15.22 -7.74 -14.94
C PRO A 119 -15.53 -6.94 -16.20
N GLY A 120 -16.38 -5.91 -16.11
CA GLY A 120 -16.90 -5.16 -17.26
C GLY A 120 -16.06 -3.95 -17.68
N VAL A 121 -15.07 -3.49 -16.86
CA VAL A 121 -14.41 -2.18 -17.08
C VAL A 121 -13.16 -2.24 -17.97
N LEU A 122 -12.80 -3.42 -18.48
CA LEU A 122 -11.53 -3.68 -19.19
C LEU A 122 -11.15 -2.61 -20.22
N ARG A 123 -12.12 -2.19 -21.04
CA ARG A 123 -11.91 -1.23 -22.14
C ARG A 123 -12.24 0.22 -21.76
N GLN A 124 -12.78 0.44 -20.57
CA GLN A 124 -13.13 1.79 -20.11
C GLN A 124 -11.87 2.60 -19.82
N ARG A 125 -11.90 3.88 -20.16
CA ARG A 125 -10.83 4.82 -19.82
C ARG A 125 -10.89 5.12 -18.32
N ALA A 126 -9.72 5.30 -17.70
CA ALA A 126 -9.65 5.54 -16.27
C ALA A 126 -10.32 6.86 -15.84
N ASP A 127 -10.37 7.88 -16.71
CA ASP A 127 -11.06 9.15 -16.44
C ASP A 127 -12.58 8.98 -16.32
N THR A 128 -13.17 7.94 -16.93
CA THR A 128 -14.62 7.67 -16.91
C THR A 128 -15.05 6.76 -15.74
N LEU A 129 -14.12 6.23 -14.97
CA LEU A 129 -14.39 5.39 -13.81
C LEU A 129 -14.76 6.25 -12.60
N SER A 130 -15.69 5.75 -11.77
CA SER A 130 -15.96 6.31 -10.44
C SER A 130 -14.72 6.21 -9.52
N GLY A 131 -14.68 6.98 -8.44
CA GLY A 131 -13.57 6.94 -7.47
C GLY A 131 -13.33 5.54 -6.92
N GLY A 132 -14.40 4.82 -6.56
CA GLY A 132 -14.31 3.44 -6.07
C GLY A 132 -13.84 2.44 -7.13
N GLU A 133 -14.25 2.60 -8.39
CA GLU A 133 -13.75 1.78 -9.49
C GLU A 133 -12.28 2.06 -9.76
N LYS A 134 -11.85 3.34 -9.78
CA LYS A 134 -10.42 3.72 -9.89
C LYS A 134 -9.59 3.03 -8.81
N GLN A 135 -10.07 3.07 -7.57
CA GLN A 135 -9.39 2.44 -6.43
C GLN A 135 -9.27 0.92 -6.61
N ARG A 136 -10.35 0.24 -7.00
CA ARG A 136 -10.34 -1.21 -7.23
C ARG A 136 -9.48 -1.61 -8.42
N VAL A 137 -9.45 -0.83 -9.51
CA VAL A 137 -8.52 -1.06 -10.62
C VAL A 137 -7.07 -0.88 -10.17
N ALA A 138 -6.78 0.10 -9.31
CA ALA A 138 -5.45 0.29 -8.76
C ALA A 138 -5.04 -0.88 -7.85
N LEU A 139 -5.95 -1.43 -7.04
CA LEU A 139 -5.74 -2.67 -6.28
C LEU A 139 -5.47 -3.87 -7.20
N ALA A 140 -6.26 -4.03 -8.28
CA ALA A 140 -6.02 -5.08 -9.27
C ALA A 140 -4.62 -4.98 -9.91
N ARG A 141 -4.11 -3.76 -10.13
CA ARG A 141 -2.74 -3.56 -10.59
C ARG A 141 -1.70 -4.03 -9.56
N THR A 142 -1.97 -3.90 -8.26
CA THR A 142 -1.07 -4.46 -7.23
C THR A 142 -1.06 -5.98 -7.21
N LEU A 143 -2.20 -6.64 -7.48
CA LEU A 143 -2.28 -8.09 -7.64
C LEU A 143 -1.34 -8.59 -8.74
N LEU A 144 -1.35 -7.90 -9.89
CA LEU A 144 -0.53 -8.27 -11.04
C LEU A 144 0.98 -8.09 -10.80
N ARG A 145 1.38 -7.25 -9.84
CA ARG A 145 2.77 -7.13 -9.41
C ARG A 145 3.26 -8.30 -8.59
N ASP A 146 2.34 -9.05 -7.98
CA ASP A 146 2.62 -10.25 -7.17
C ASP A 146 3.74 -10.00 -6.14
N ARG A 147 3.54 -8.99 -5.28
CA ARG A 147 4.51 -8.61 -4.24
C ARG A 147 3.95 -8.92 -2.85
N PRO A 148 4.75 -9.50 -1.94
CA PRO A 148 4.28 -9.93 -0.62
C PRO A 148 4.00 -8.79 0.36
N VAL A 149 4.39 -7.56 0.05
CA VAL A 149 4.13 -6.38 0.89
C VAL A 149 3.25 -5.40 0.14
N LEU A 150 2.17 -4.94 0.78
CA LEU A 150 1.28 -3.91 0.28
C LEU A 150 1.29 -2.69 1.20
N LEU A 151 1.66 -1.54 0.65
CA LEU A 151 1.58 -0.26 1.34
C LEU A 151 0.38 0.52 0.83
N LEU A 152 -0.44 1.04 1.75
CA LEU A 152 -1.65 1.80 1.46
C LEU A 152 -1.56 3.18 2.14
N ASP A 153 -1.56 4.26 1.36
CA ASP A 153 -1.53 5.63 1.86
C ASP A 153 -2.92 6.25 1.72
N GLU A 154 -3.67 6.38 2.85
CA GLU A 154 -5.02 6.96 2.92
C GLU A 154 -5.99 6.41 1.85
N PRO A 155 -6.06 5.07 1.64
CA PRO A 155 -6.69 4.49 0.44
C PRO A 155 -8.20 4.72 0.36
N PHE A 156 -8.86 5.10 1.45
CA PHE A 156 -10.30 5.23 1.51
C PHE A 156 -10.79 6.68 1.66
N SER A 157 -9.88 7.66 1.72
CA SER A 157 -10.21 9.05 2.09
C SER A 157 -11.13 9.77 1.10
N ALA A 158 -11.10 9.39 -0.18
CA ALA A 158 -11.89 10.02 -1.24
C ALA A 158 -13.18 9.25 -1.60
N LEU A 159 -13.54 8.22 -0.83
CA LEU A 159 -14.69 7.35 -1.09
C LEU A 159 -15.90 7.74 -0.24
N ASP A 160 -17.10 7.62 -0.80
CA ASP A 160 -18.35 7.64 -0.05
C ASP A 160 -18.43 6.43 0.90
N ASP A 161 -19.34 6.48 1.88
CA ASP A 161 -19.37 5.51 2.97
C ASP A 161 -19.64 4.07 2.49
N ASP A 162 -20.54 3.86 1.53
CA ASP A 162 -20.86 2.52 1.00
C ASP A 162 -19.69 1.94 0.20
N THR A 163 -19.12 2.75 -0.67
CA THR A 163 -17.93 2.37 -1.45
C THR A 163 -16.72 2.12 -0.54
N ARG A 164 -16.56 2.92 0.51
CA ARG A 164 -15.52 2.77 1.53
C ARG A 164 -15.66 1.43 2.25
N ALA A 165 -16.86 1.09 2.75
CA ALA A 165 -17.12 -0.17 3.43
C ALA A 165 -16.79 -1.38 2.53
N THR A 166 -17.28 -1.36 1.27
CA THR A 166 -17.02 -2.42 0.30
C THR A 166 -15.53 -2.56 -0.02
N THR A 167 -14.82 -1.43 -0.19
CA THR A 167 -13.38 -1.44 -0.52
C THR A 167 -12.54 -1.90 0.67
N ARG A 168 -12.90 -1.56 1.91
CA ARG A 168 -12.26 -2.09 3.13
C ARG A 168 -12.35 -3.61 3.19
N THR A 169 -13.55 -4.17 2.98
CA THR A 169 -13.77 -5.63 2.94
C THR A 169 -12.90 -6.27 1.87
N LEU A 170 -12.88 -5.71 0.66
CA LEU A 170 -12.04 -6.19 -0.43
C LEU A 170 -10.55 -6.20 -0.06
N VAL A 171 -10.01 -5.10 0.51
CA VAL A 171 -8.61 -5.03 0.94
C VAL A 171 -8.31 -6.10 1.99
N ARG A 172 -9.24 -6.33 2.95
CA ARG A 172 -9.12 -7.37 3.98
C ARG A 172 -9.05 -8.76 3.34
N ASP A 173 -9.98 -9.07 2.45
CA ASP A 173 -10.07 -10.38 1.78
C ASP A 173 -8.83 -10.65 0.92
N LEU A 174 -8.37 -9.66 0.16
CA LEU A 174 -7.15 -9.77 -0.64
C LEU A 174 -5.90 -9.95 0.24
N THR A 175 -5.79 -9.23 1.36
CA THR A 175 -4.69 -9.37 2.31
C THR A 175 -4.61 -10.80 2.85
N LEU A 176 -5.74 -11.36 3.27
CA LEU A 176 -5.83 -12.73 3.77
C LEU A 176 -5.51 -13.76 2.68
N LYS A 177 -6.17 -13.63 1.52
CA LYS A 177 -6.04 -14.57 0.40
C LYS A 177 -4.62 -14.66 -0.15
N HIS A 178 -3.99 -13.52 -0.37
CA HIS A 178 -2.63 -13.42 -0.92
C HIS A 178 -1.55 -13.41 0.17
N ARG A 179 -1.95 -13.47 1.44
CA ARG A 179 -1.05 -13.43 2.60
C ARG A 179 -0.11 -12.23 2.56
N TRP A 180 -0.60 -11.06 2.13
CA TRP A 180 0.19 -9.85 2.12
C TRP A 180 0.52 -9.38 3.54
N ALA A 181 1.72 -8.86 3.74
CA ALA A 181 2.02 -8.00 4.88
C ALA A 181 1.55 -6.58 4.51
N THR A 182 0.33 -6.22 4.90
CA THR A 182 -0.29 -4.94 4.53
C THR A 182 0.00 -3.89 5.59
N VAL A 183 0.54 -2.74 5.17
CA VAL A 183 0.72 -1.55 6.01
C VAL A 183 -0.26 -0.49 5.54
N LEU A 184 -1.23 -0.17 6.38
CA LEU A 184 -2.27 0.84 6.14
C LEU A 184 -1.94 2.11 6.90
N VAL A 185 -1.68 3.19 6.18
CA VAL A 185 -1.57 4.52 6.76
C VAL A 185 -2.90 5.23 6.63
N THR A 186 -3.47 5.66 7.75
CA THR A 186 -4.71 6.44 7.78
C THR A 186 -4.82 7.26 9.07
N HIS A 187 -5.61 8.33 9.03
CA HIS A 187 -6.00 9.11 10.19
C HIS A 187 -7.46 8.84 10.61
N HIS A 188 -8.20 8.03 9.85
CA HIS A 188 -9.59 7.69 10.11
C HIS A 188 -9.69 6.50 11.07
N ALA A 189 -10.23 6.74 12.26
CA ALA A 189 -10.41 5.71 13.29
C ALA A 189 -11.32 4.55 12.81
N ASP A 190 -12.35 4.85 12.01
CA ASP A 190 -13.28 3.86 11.48
C ASP A 190 -12.61 2.89 10.49
N ASP A 191 -11.63 3.34 9.71
CA ASP A 191 -10.86 2.46 8.83
C ASP A 191 -10.05 1.46 9.66
N ILE A 192 -9.39 1.97 10.71
CA ILE A 192 -8.59 1.16 11.63
C ILE A 192 -9.47 0.12 12.33
N ALA A 193 -10.57 0.58 12.94
CA ALA A 193 -11.47 -0.32 13.67
C ALA A 193 -12.08 -1.41 12.79
N ALA A 194 -12.32 -1.11 11.50
CA ALA A 194 -12.96 -2.04 10.58
C ALA A 194 -12.02 -3.17 10.10
N ILE A 195 -10.74 -2.89 9.84
CA ILE A 195 -9.88 -3.84 9.14
C ILE A 195 -8.48 -4.07 9.72
N ALA A 196 -8.04 -3.32 10.73
CA ALA A 196 -6.70 -3.47 11.27
C ALA A 196 -6.59 -4.64 12.26
N ASP A 197 -5.53 -5.45 12.13
CA ASP A 197 -5.17 -6.49 13.10
C ASP A 197 -4.20 -5.96 14.16
N ARG A 198 -3.39 -4.96 13.77
CA ARG A 198 -2.41 -4.29 14.64
C ARG A 198 -2.45 -2.81 14.40
N VAL A 199 -2.21 -2.04 15.43
CA VAL A 199 -2.21 -0.57 15.33
C VAL A 199 -0.92 -0.01 15.94
N TYR A 200 -0.29 0.89 15.21
CA TYR A 200 0.77 1.76 15.70
C TYR A 200 0.34 3.21 15.61
N VAL A 201 0.74 4.01 16.58
CA VAL A 201 0.55 5.47 16.56
C VAL A 201 1.88 6.12 16.29
N LEU A 202 1.95 6.91 15.23
CA LEU A 202 3.12 7.74 14.91
C LEU A 202 2.96 9.12 15.56
N GLN A 203 3.79 9.37 16.57
CA GLN A 203 3.80 10.62 17.32
C GLN A 203 5.25 11.02 17.67
N GLY A 204 5.59 12.30 17.49
CA GLY A 204 6.91 12.82 17.83
C GLY A 204 8.08 12.14 17.11
N GLY A 205 7.83 11.53 15.92
CA GLY A 205 8.84 10.81 15.15
C GLY A 205 9.05 9.36 15.58
N THR A 206 8.25 8.83 16.51
CA THR A 206 8.32 7.44 16.98
C THR A 206 7.02 6.69 16.77
N LEU A 207 7.09 5.37 16.58
CA LEU A 207 5.95 4.45 16.52
C LEU A 207 5.72 3.79 17.88
N ARG A 208 4.48 3.80 18.35
CA ARG A 208 4.06 3.09 19.57
C ARG A 208 2.95 2.12 19.21
N ALA A 209 3.14 0.84 19.56
CA ALA A 209 2.06 -0.14 19.42
C ALA A 209 0.90 0.23 20.36
N GLN A 210 -0.33 0.14 19.83
CA GLN A 210 -1.53 0.15 20.65
C GLN A 210 -1.88 -1.30 21.03
N PRO A 211 -2.34 -1.51 22.27
CA PRO A 211 -2.78 -2.82 22.74
C PRO A 211 -4.04 -3.30 22.01
#